data_3bb063615e24b9a1412883d43f6bad30
#
_entry.id   3bb063615e24b9a1412883d43f6bad30
#
_cell.length_a   1.000
_cell.length_b   1.000
_cell.length_c   1.000
_cell.angle_alpha   90.00
_cell.angle_beta   90.00
_cell.angle_gamma   90.00
#
_symmetry.space_group_name_H-M   'P 1'
#
loop_
_entity.id
_entity.type
_entity.pdbx_description
1 polymer ?
#
loop_
_entity_poly.entity_id
_entity_poly.type
_entity_poly.pdbx_seq_one_letter_code
_entity_poly.pdbx_strand_id
1 'polypeptide(L)'
;AAARLGSRLVTARRERRAIEVVVQDAPAGGAPALAPATIDLTARQRFELPALDRTRDPARRHGLSTYFGDIQQHSAHSDGVGGADEAYWRARWRYGDDFVALTDHESFLGKRTGPGEWEYLQQVADRHEAPGAFATLLAYEWTGKMYPGPGHKCVYLPERGLPLVSRDELPEGRALVQRIKELGGIAAPHHIGWTGCDEEGHDPEGQPFWEIVSCHGCYEHADHPLGMRGEHTHQLADVMLKKGHRFGFTGSTDSHGLLWHHGEARKRDPYRTGLCAVQAPELSRDAVFSALRARRCYATSGVKILLDVRVNGAPMGSEIEASGPLEVEVEAVAEGPIARVDLVTEAGTITSAPGEGDAVRFEGELEGRYVYARVVQEDGEMAWSSPVFVD
;
A
#
# COMPACT_ATOMS: atom_id res chain seq x y z
N ALA A 1 26.60 15.16 14.60
CA ALA A 1 25.87 16.39 14.29
C ALA A 1 26.27 17.48 15.28
N ALA A 2 26.29 18.73 14.86
CA ALA A 2 26.56 19.89 15.70
C ALA A 2 25.57 21.01 15.36
N ALA A 3 25.02 21.66 16.37
CA ALA A 3 24.15 22.81 16.22
C ALA A 3 24.48 23.88 17.27
N ARG A 4 24.26 25.15 16.93
CA ARG A 4 24.41 26.24 17.87
C ARG A 4 23.04 26.66 18.45
N LEU A 5 22.94 26.68 19.75
CA LEU A 5 21.76 27.12 20.47
C LEU A 5 22.13 28.34 21.37
N GLY A 6 21.93 29.54 20.86
CA GLY A 6 22.39 30.76 21.51
C GLY A 6 23.92 30.80 21.64
N SER A 7 24.45 30.98 22.87
CA SER A 7 25.87 30.93 23.19
C SER A 7 26.43 29.53 23.41
N ARG A 8 25.66 28.49 23.21
CA ARG A 8 26.05 27.11 23.44
C ARG A 8 26.26 26.34 22.13
N LEU A 9 27.26 25.49 22.12
CA LEU A 9 27.48 24.50 21.08
C LEU A 9 26.94 23.15 21.57
N VAL A 10 25.99 22.58 20.81
CA VAL A 10 25.43 21.28 21.05
C VAL A 10 26.00 20.31 20.05
N THR A 11 26.72 19.31 20.48
CA THR A 11 27.24 18.23 19.65
C THR A 11 26.58 16.91 20.02
N ALA A 12 26.13 16.15 19.02
CA ALA A 12 25.63 14.82 19.21
C ALA A 12 26.56 13.82 18.54
N ARG A 13 27.03 12.84 19.28
CA ARG A 13 27.87 11.74 18.81
C ARG A 13 27.15 10.42 19.10
N ARG A 14 27.09 9.57 18.11
CA ARG A 14 26.56 8.21 18.28
C ARG A 14 27.69 7.27 18.70
N GLU A 15 27.57 6.65 19.86
CA GLU A 15 28.45 5.57 20.31
C GLU A 15 27.61 4.29 20.48
N ARG A 16 27.79 3.32 19.58
CA ARG A 16 27.08 2.03 19.57
C ARG A 16 25.56 2.18 19.70
N ARG A 17 24.99 1.98 20.92
CA ARG A 17 23.56 2.03 21.22
C ARG A 17 23.12 3.30 21.96
N ALA A 18 24.01 4.26 22.14
CA ALA A 18 23.73 5.50 22.84
C ALA A 18 24.04 6.72 21.96
N ILE A 19 23.29 7.79 22.16
CA ILE A 19 23.60 9.11 21.60
C ILE A 19 24.09 9.94 22.76
N GLU A 20 25.37 10.31 22.75
CA GLU A 20 25.93 11.27 23.66
C GLU A 20 25.62 12.68 23.14
N VAL A 21 24.94 13.48 23.94
CA VAL A 21 24.69 14.88 23.64
C VAL A 21 25.54 15.72 24.58
N VAL A 22 26.55 16.39 24.04
CA VAL A 22 27.39 17.30 24.80
C VAL A 22 26.93 18.73 24.54
N VAL A 23 26.58 19.42 25.60
CA VAL A 23 26.28 20.86 25.57
C VAL A 23 27.43 21.59 26.26
N GLN A 24 28.10 22.44 25.55
CA GLN A 24 29.22 23.24 26.09
C GLN A 24 29.09 24.72 25.70
N ASP A 25 29.64 25.59 26.48
CA ASP A 25 29.69 27.00 26.09
C ASP A 25 30.56 27.17 24.84
N ALA A 26 30.06 27.95 23.90
CA ALA A 26 30.82 28.25 22.69
C ALA A 26 32.08 29.05 23.07
N PRO A 27 33.29 28.72 22.56
CA PRO A 27 34.48 29.44 22.86
C PRO A 27 34.31 30.92 22.51
N ALA A 28 34.89 31.80 23.35
CA ALA A 28 34.79 33.25 23.26
C ALA A 28 35.49 33.89 22.03
N GLY A 29 36.27 33.14 21.28
CA GLY A 29 36.79 33.52 19.97
C GLY A 29 35.82 33.01 18.89
N GLY A 30 35.36 33.89 18.02
CA GLY A 30 34.33 33.62 17.03
C GLY A 30 34.45 32.21 16.41
N ALA A 31 33.43 31.39 16.61
CA ALA A 31 33.37 30.11 15.92
C ALA A 31 33.61 30.39 14.43
N PRO A 32 34.49 29.62 13.75
CA PRO A 32 34.58 29.73 12.32
C PRO A 32 33.15 29.67 11.78
N ALA A 33 32.75 30.68 11.03
CA ALA A 33 31.49 30.68 10.35
C ALA A 33 31.49 29.36 9.56
N LEU A 34 30.74 28.37 10.05
CA LEU A 34 30.41 27.22 9.23
C LEU A 34 29.71 27.85 8.05
N ALA A 35 30.46 28.00 6.94
CA ALA A 35 29.82 28.31 5.68
C ALA A 35 28.62 27.38 5.60
N PRO A 36 27.41 27.88 5.39
CA PRO A 36 26.28 27.01 5.20
C PRO A 36 26.73 26.05 4.11
N ALA A 37 26.95 24.78 4.50
CA ALA A 37 27.12 23.74 3.49
C ALA A 37 25.81 23.76 2.74
N THR A 38 25.82 24.40 1.58
CA THR A 38 24.71 24.29 0.64
C THR A 38 24.74 22.83 0.23
N ILE A 39 24.00 22.04 0.98
CA ILE A 39 23.76 20.66 0.59
C ILE A 39 22.90 20.80 -0.64
N ASP A 40 23.52 20.67 -1.81
CA ASP A 40 22.78 20.56 -3.05
C ASP A 40 21.99 19.24 -3.00
N LEU A 41 20.77 19.32 -2.51
CA LEU A 41 19.86 18.19 -2.46
C LEU A 41 19.49 17.71 -3.87
N THR A 42 19.73 18.53 -4.90
CA THR A 42 19.47 18.16 -6.29
C THR A 42 20.62 17.31 -6.87
N ALA A 43 21.83 17.42 -6.32
CA ALA A 43 22.99 16.61 -6.71
C ALA A 43 23.03 15.25 -5.98
N ARG A 44 22.18 15.01 -4.99
CA ARG A 44 22.12 13.74 -4.28
C ARG A 44 21.43 12.70 -5.13
N GLN A 45 22.25 11.75 -5.59
CA GLN A 45 21.87 10.46 -6.13
C GLN A 45 20.57 10.50 -6.97
N ARG A 46 20.72 10.67 -8.26
CA ARG A 46 19.68 10.28 -9.19
C ARG A 46 19.52 8.77 -9.01
N PHE A 47 18.51 8.37 -8.25
CA PHE A 47 18.06 6.99 -8.29
C PHE A 47 17.54 6.76 -9.70
N GLU A 48 18.04 5.73 -10.34
CA GLU A 48 17.43 5.25 -11.57
C GLU A 48 16.07 4.66 -11.17
N LEU A 49 15.02 5.43 -11.40
CA LEU A 49 13.67 4.93 -11.26
C LEU A 49 13.39 3.96 -12.40
N PRO A 50 12.62 2.89 -12.17
CA PRO A 50 12.23 1.98 -13.22
C PRO A 50 11.64 2.73 -14.41
N ALA A 51 12.05 2.35 -15.62
CA ALA A 51 11.68 3.03 -16.86
C ALA A 51 10.32 2.57 -17.38
N LEU A 52 9.26 2.81 -16.59
CA LEU A 52 7.89 2.56 -17.04
C LEU A 52 7.45 3.66 -18.01
N ASP A 53 7.07 3.27 -19.23
CA ASP A 53 6.51 4.20 -20.21
C ASP A 53 5.03 4.49 -19.90
N ARG A 54 4.80 5.50 -19.08
CA ARG A 54 3.43 5.95 -18.71
C ARG A 54 2.62 6.52 -19.86
N THR A 55 3.22 6.76 -21.03
CA THR A 55 2.44 7.20 -22.22
C THR A 55 1.60 6.05 -22.75
N ARG A 56 1.97 4.81 -22.45
CA ARG A 56 1.28 3.58 -22.84
C ARG A 56 0.21 3.12 -21.82
N ASP A 57 -0.09 3.94 -20.81
CA ASP A 57 -1.09 3.61 -19.78
C ASP A 57 -2.48 3.37 -20.40
N PRO A 58 -3.02 2.12 -20.34
CA PRO A 58 -4.29 1.79 -20.96
C PRO A 58 -5.49 2.53 -20.32
N ALA A 59 -5.41 2.91 -19.04
CA ALA A 59 -6.46 3.64 -18.34
C ALA A 59 -6.75 5.02 -18.97
N ARG A 60 -5.79 5.60 -19.68
CA ARG A 60 -5.94 6.93 -20.34
C ARG A 60 -7.06 6.98 -21.37
N ARG A 61 -7.39 5.85 -22.00
CA ARG A 61 -8.52 5.80 -22.97
C ARG A 61 -9.87 6.08 -22.31
N HIS A 62 -9.92 5.93 -20.99
CA HIS A 62 -11.10 6.14 -20.17
C HIS A 62 -11.04 7.42 -19.34
N GLY A 63 -10.10 8.32 -19.65
CA GLY A 63 -9.93 9.58 -18.92
C GLY A 63 -9.31 9.43 -17.53
N LEU A 64 -8.68 8.27 -17.25
CA LEU A 64 -7.99 7.94 -16.00
C LEU A 64 -6.49 7.85 -16.23
N SER A 65 -5.72 7.92 -15.17
CA SER A 65 -4.30 7.59 -15.14
C SER A 65 -4.03 6.62 -14.01
N THR A 66 -3.07 5.72 -14.23
CA THR A 66 -2.62 4.80 -13.21
C THR A 66 -1.54 5.44 -12.34
N TYR A 67 -1.76 5.43 -11.04
CA TYR A 67 -0.82 5.90 -10.02
C TYR A 67 -0.43 4.75 -9.10
N PHE A 68 0.85 4.69 -8.71
CA PHE A 68 1.40 3.64 -7.85
C PHE A 68 1.82 4.23 -6.51
N GLY A 69 1.55 3.50 -5.44
CA GLY A 69 1.95 3.93 -4.10
C GLY A 69 2.02 2.80 -3.09
N ASP A 70 2.75 3.06 -2.03
CA ASP A 70 2.80 2.20 -0.87
C ASP A 70 1.84 2.71 0.20
N ILE A 71 0.81 1.93 0.49
CA ILE A 71 -0.25 2.33 1.42
C ILE A 71 -0.10 1.75 2.82
N GLN A 72 1.03 1.09 3.11
CA GLN A 72 1.37 0.60 4.44
C GLN A 72 2.87 0.60 4.67
N GLN A 73 3.32 1.47 5.54
CA GLN A 73 4.69 1.59 6.02
C GLN A 73 4.70 1.96 7.50
N HIS A 74 5.78 1.59 8.19
CA HIS A 74 6.01 1.91 9.59
C HIS A 74 7.25 2.78 9.78
N SER A 75 7.17 3.67 10.75
CA SER A 75 8.28 4.54 11.17
C SER A 75 8.67 4.26 12.63
N ALA A 76 9.62 5.03 13.15
CA ALA A 76 9.98 4.97 14.57
C ALA A 76 8.89 5.50 15.53
N HIS A 77 7.76 5.94 14.99
CA HIS A 77 6.56 6.25 15.79
C HIS A 77 5.85 4.98 16.28
N SER A 78 6.04 3.84 15.61
CA SER A 78 5.67 2.52 16.12
C SER A 78 6.90 1.62 16.29
N ASP A 79 7.12 0.70 15.41
CA ASP A 79 8.18 -0.30 15.47
C ASP A 79 9.05 -0.36 14.20
N GLY A 80 8.85 0.58 13.28
CA GLY A 80 9.68 0.77 12.13
C GLY A 80 10.97 1.59 12.42
N VAL A 81 11.75 1.86 11.39
CA VAL A 81 12.97 2.67 11.46
C VAL A 81 12.84 3.94 10.62
N GLY A 82 13.48 5.00 11.09
CA GLY A 82 13.43 6.32 10.45
C GLY A 82 12.25 7.16 10.92
N GLY A 83 12.27 8.44 10.58
CA GLY A 83 11.20 9.37 10.94
C GLY A 83 10.07 9.37 9.91
N ALA A 84 8.90 9.89 10.31
CA ALA A 84 7.77 10.01 9.41
C ALA A 84 8.10 10.81 8.12
N ASP A 85 8.81 11.94 8.22
CA ASP A 85 9.28 12.70 7.05
C ASP A 85 10.16 11.87 6.11
N GLU A 86 11.00 10.99 6.66
CA GLU A 86 11.88 10.12 5.86
C GLU A 86 11.07 9.10 5.05
N ALA A 87 9.98 8.56 5.61
CA ALA A 87 9.11 7.62 4.91
C ALA A 87 8.51 8.26 3.64
N TYR A 88 7.92 9.45 3.77
CA TYR A 88 7.35 10.20 2.63
C TYR A 88 8.42 10.61 1.61
N TRP A 89 9.58 11.10 2.09
CA TRP A 89 10.68 11.47 1.22
C TRP A 89 11.19 10.27 0.42
N ARG A 90 11.36 9.13 1.07
CA ARG A 90 11.85 7.88 0.47
C ARG A 90 10.88 7.36 -0.60
N ALA A 91 9.58 7.28 -0.29
CA ALA A 91 8.57 6.87 -1.24
C ALA A 91 8.63 7.73 -2.51
N ARG A 92 8.57 9.05 -2.35
CA ARG A 92 8.55 9.97 -3.48
C ARG A 92 9.84 9.98 -4.30
N TRP A 93 11.00 10.12 -3.62
CA TRP A 93 12.24 10.46 -4.32
C TRP A 93 13.16 9.27 -4.56
N ARG A 94 13.05 8.22 -3.76
CA ARG A 94 13.85 7.02 -3.94
C ARG A 94 13.15 5.96 -4.77
N TYR A 95 11.86 5.76 -4.55
CA TYR A 95 11.07 4.71 -5.22
C TYR A 95 10.15 5.25 -6.30
N GLY A 96 9.97 6.57 -6.37
CA GLY A 96 9.14 7.22 -7.40
C GLY A 96 7.69 6.82 -7.29
N ASP A 97 7.21 6.64 -6.06
CA ASP A 97 5.80 6.42 -5.80
C ASP A 97 5.03 7.72 -6.03
N ASP A 98 3.80 7.59 -6.51
CA ASP A 98 2.93 8.72 -6.76
C ASP A 98 2.15 9.10 -5.51
N PHE A 99 1.88 8.13 -4.64
CA PHE A 99 1.20 8.36 -3.36
C PHE A 99 1.72 7.42 -2.27
N VAL A 100 1.43 7.75 -1.01
CA VAL A 100 1.87 6.94 0.13
C VAL A 100 0.97 7.13 1.35
N ALA A 101 0.83 6.08 2.15
CA ALA A 101 0.30 6.16 3.51
C ALA A 101 1.34 5.67 4.52
N LEU A 102 1.52 6.42 5.60
CA LEU A 102 2.24 5.95 6.78
C LEU A 102 1.21 5.41 7.77
N THR A 103 1.37 4.14 8.15
CA THR A 103 0.41 3.39 8.96
C THR A 103 1.03 2.89 10.25
N ASP A 104 1.69 3.76 10.98
CA ASP A 104 2.23 3.39 12.30
C ASP A 104 1.14 2.77 13.18
N HIS A 105 1.48 1.72 13.92
CA HIS A 105 0.56 1.07 14.86
C HIS A 105 0.04 2.07 15.89
N GLU A 106 -1.28 2.10 16.08
CA GLU A 106 -1.91 2.97 17.09
C GLU A 106 -1.61 2.49 18.52
N SER A 107 -1.39 1.19 18.67
CA SER A 107 -1.01 0.55 19.94
C SER A 107 -0.22 -0.73 19.69
N PHE A 108 1.06 -0.75 20.06
CA PHE A 108 1.91 -1.92 19.86
C PHE A 108 3.01 -2.00 20.92
N LEU A 109 3.27 -3.21 21.45
CA LEU A 109 4.31 -3.50 22.46
C LEU A 109 4.32 -2.54 23.67
N GLY A 110 3.14 -2.08 24.09
CA GLY A 110 2.98 -1.17 25.22
C GLY A 110 3.13 0.31 24.89
N LYS A 111 3.49 0.66 23.64
CA LYS A 111 3.44 2.01 23.12
C LYS A 111 2.03 2.30 22.58
N ARG A 112 1.55 3.50 22.74
CA ARG A 112 0.27 4.02 22.21
C ARG A 112 0.49 5.37 21.57
N THR A 113 -0.12 5.57 20.42
CA THR A 113 -0.12 6.86 19.74
C THR A 113 -1.07 7.82 20.48
N GLY A 114 -0.50 8.82 21.10
CA GLY A 114 -1.29 9.87 21.78
C GLY A 114 -1.86 10.89 20.81
N PRO A 115 -2.85 11.73 21.27
CA PRO A 115 -3.48 12.73 20.41
C PRO A 115 -2.50 13.72 19.77
N GLY A 116 -1.46 14.15 20.48
CA GLY A 116 -0.43 15.05 19.94
C GLY A 116 0.48 14.38 18.92
N GLU A 117 0.77 13.08 19.08
CA GLU A 117 1.53 12.29 18.11
C GLU A 117 0.69 12.06 16.85
N TRP A 118 -0.59 11.73 17.00
CA TRP A 118 -1.51 11.59 15.87
C TRP A 118 -1.65 12.88 15.07
N GLU A 119 -1.81 14.02 15.76
CA GLU A 119 -1.83 15.32 15.11
C GLU A 119 -0.53 15.62 14.36
N TYR A 120 0.63 15.28 14.94
CA TYR A 120 1.93 15.43 14.30
C TYR A 120 2.03 14.56 13.01
N LEU A 121 1.61 13.30 13.05
CA LEU A 121 1.65 12.42 11.89
C LEU A 121 0.78 12.94 10.74
N GLN A 122 -0.42 13.46 11.05
CA GLN A 122 -1.27 14.12 10.05
C GLN A 122 -0.61 15.38 9.48
N GLN A 123 0.08 16.19 10.29
CA GLN A 123 0.82 17.37 9.82
C GLN A 123 1.99 16.99 8.91
N VAL A 124 2.66 15.88 9.20
CA VAL A 124 3.75 15.38 8.32
C VAL A 124 3.17 14.98 6.97
N ALA A 125 2.06 14.23 6.95
CA ALA A 125 1.39 13.88 5.71
C ALA A 125 1.03 15.12 4.88
N ASP A 126 0.42 16.14 5.50
CA ASP A 126 0.04 17.38 4.83
C ASP A 126 1.25 18.16 4.27
N ARG A 127 2.38 18.17 4.96
CA ARG A 127 3.61 18.84 4.48
C ARG A 127 4.18 18.21 3.21
N HIS A 128 3.96 16.92 3.02
CA HIS A 128 4.42 16.18 1.85
C HIS A 128 3.40 16.14 0.73
N GLU A 129 2.14 16.47 1.00
CA GLU A 129 1.09 16.54 -0.02
C GLU A 129 1.45 17.59 -1.08
N ALA A 130 1.43 17.18 -2.34
CA ALA A 130 1.74 18.01 -3.49
C ALA A 130 0.83 17.62 -4.67
N PRO A 131 -0.41 18.13 -4.72
CA PRO A 131 -1.39 17.74 -5.72
C PRO A 131 -0.83 17.82 -7.15
N GLY A 132 -1.09 16.80 -7.95
CA GLY A 132 -0.53 16.62 -9.29
C GLY A 132 0.90 16.07 -9.34
N ALA A 133 1.60 15.96 -8.20
CA ALA A 133 2.98 15.49 -8.15
C ALA A 133 3.24 14.39 -7.10
N PHE A 134 2.51 14.39 -6.00
CA PHE A 134 2.60 13.38 -4.94
C PHE A 134 1.41 13.52 -3.99
N ALA A 135 0.71 12.41 -3.73
CA ALA A 135 -0.40 12.41 -2.79
C ALA A 135 -0.05 11.64 -1.51
N THR A 136 -0.63 12.07 -0.38
CA THR A 136 -0.45 11.42 0.90
C THR A 136 -1.79 11.05 1.51
N LEU A 137 -1.92 9.84 2.04
CA LEU A 137 -3.10 9.41 2.74
C LEU A 137 -2.93 9.60 4.26
N LEU A 138 -4.01 9.91 4.95
CA LEU A 138 -4.05 9.98 6.41
C LEU A 138 -4.43 8.61 6.94
N ALA A 139 -3.49 7.92 7.58
CA ALA A 139 -3.67 6.52 7.93
C ALA A 139 -2.96 6.13 9.22
N TYR A 140 -3.38 5.02 9.78
CA TYR A 140 -2.71 4.32 10.88
C TYR A 140 -3.08 2.83 10.86
N GLU A 141 -2.34 2.00 11.57
CA GLU A 141 -2.69 0.59 11.74
C GLU A 141 -3.38 0.36 13.06
N TRP A 142 -4.65 -0.06 13.00
CA TRP A 142 -5.37 -0.60 14.14
C TRP A 142 -4.93 -2.04 14.38
N THR A 143 -4.27 -2.26 15.52
CA THR A 143 -3.58 -3.52 15.83
C THR A 143 -4.47 -4.43 16.68
N GLY A 144 -5.50 -4.98 16.08
CA GLY A 144 -6.42 -5.92 16.73
C GLY A 144 -5.74 -7.22 17.18
N LYS A 145 -6.45 -8.03 17.97
CA LYS A 145 -5.96 -9.35 18.36
C LYS A 145 -5.84 -10.24 17.12
N MET A 146 -4.76 -11.00 17.08
CA MET A 146 -4.56 -12.03 16.05
C MET A 146 -5.67 -13.09 16.11
N TYR A 147 -5.82 -13.82 14.98
CA TYR A 147 -6.76 -14.93 14.87
C TYR A 147 -6.74 -15.84 16.12
N PRO A 148 -7.90 -16.25 16.68
CA PRO A 148 -9.26 -16.03 16.19
C PRO A 148 -9.86 -14.62 16.48
N GLY A 149 -9.05 -13.66 16.84
CA GLY A 149 -9.48 -12.26 16.95
C GLY A 149 -9.66 -11.61 15.56
N PRO A 150 -9.98 -10.30 15.54
CA PRO A 150 -10.34 -9.58 14.31
C PRO A 150 -9.17 -9.32 13.35
N GLY A 151 -7.94 -9.67 13.72
CA GLY A 151 -6.74 -9.32 12.94
C GLY A 151 -6.42 -7.84 12.96
N HIS A 152 -5.40 -7.46 12.22
CA HIS A 152 -5.00 -6.07 12.05
C HIS A 152 -5.75 -5.42 10.88
N LYS A 153 -5.88 -4.09 10.91
CA LYS A 153 -6.52 -3.33 9.85
C LYS A 153 -5.82 -1.98 9.64
N CYS A 154 -5.46 -1.69 8.40
CA CYS A 154 -5.03 -0.35 8.04
C CYS A 154 -6.26 0.56 7.93
N VAL A 155 -6.27 1.64 8.69
CA VAL A 155 -7.33 2.63 8.69
C VAL A 155 -6.89 3.84 7.88
N TYR A 156 -7.71 4.22 6.90
CA TYR A 156 -7.51 5.40 6.07
C TYR A 156 -8.65 6.38 6.32
N LEU A 157 -8.30 7.64 6.57
CA LEU A 157 -9.26 8.69 6.88
C LEU A 157 -9.34 9.71 5.73
N PRO A 158 -10.55 10.20 5.39
CA PRO A 158 -10.73 11.10 4.25
C PRO A 158 -10.14 12.49 4.48
N GLU A 159 -10.12 12.95 5.72
CA GLU A 159 -9.71 14.33 6.06
C GLU A 159 -8.96 14.40 7.38
N ARG A 160 -8.22 15.48 7.55
CA ARG A 160 -7.49 15.79 8.78
C ARG A 160 -8.45 16.14 9.93
N GLY A 161 -7.96 15.90 11.15
CA GLY A 161 -8.69 16.23 12.38
C GLY A 161 -9.66 15.14 12.84
N LEU A 162 -9.83 14.08 12.07
CA LEU A 162 -10.59 12.93 12.52
C LEU A 162 -9.81 12.15 13.59
N PRO A 163 -10.53 11.57 14.59
CA PRO A 163 -9.89 10.88 15.70
C PRO A 163 -9.21 9.60 15.27
N LEU A 164 -8.12 9.27 15.94
CA LEU A 164 -7.57 7.91 15.93
C LEU A 164 -8.46 7.06 16.84
N VAL A 165 -9.01 5.98 16.27
CA VAL A 165 -9.85 5.02 16.99
C VAL A 165 -8.96 3.85 17.42
N SER A 166 -8.73 3.71 18.72
CA SER A 166 -7.84 2.72 19.29
C SER A 166 -8.54 1.38 19.53
N ARG A 167 -7.78 0.29 19.48
CA ARG A 167 -8.26 -1.04 19.90
C ARG A 167 -8.63 -1.11 21.39
N ASP A 168 -8.12 -0.20 22.20
CA ASP A 168 -8.47 -0.14 23.62
C ASP A 168 -9.87 0.48 23.83
N GLU A 169 -10.30 1.33 22.89
CA GLU A 169 -11.66 1.91 22.87
C GLU A 169 -12.64 0.98 22.18
N LEU A 170 -12.24 0.42 21.03
CA LEU A 170 -13.04 -0.51 20.24
C LEU A 170 -12.21 -1.76 19.90
N PRO A 171 -12.22 -2.80 20.76
CA PRO A 171 -11.44 -4.02 20.53
C PRO A 171 -12.02 -4.97 19.49
N GLU A 172 -13.28 -4.79 19.12
CA GLU A 172 -14.01 -5.65 18.19
C GLU A 172 -13.91 -5.11 16.76
N GLY A 173 -13.49 -5.97 15.82
CA GLY A 173 -13.29 -5.57 14.42
C GLY A 173 -14.52 -4.97 13.76
N ARG A 174 -15.68 -5.58 13.96
CA ARG A 174 -16.97 -5.07 13.44
C ARG A 174 -17.29 -3.66 13.96
N ALA A 175 -17.06 -3.42 15.26
CA ALA A 175 -17.32 -2.11 15.86
C ALA A 175 -16.34 -1.04 15.31
N LEU A 176 -15.07 -1.40 15.10
CA LEU A 176 -14.10 -0.54 14.43
C LEU A 176 -14.57 -0.20 13.02
N VAL A 177 -14.88 -1.20 12.20
CA VAL A 177 -15.31 -0.99 10.79
C VAL A 177 -16.52 -0.06 10.73
N GLN A 178 -17.53 -0.29 11.56
CA GLN A 178 -18.70 0.58 11.64
C GLN A 178 -18.32 2.01 12.03
N ARG A 179 -17.47 2.18 13.05
CA ARG A 179 -17.04 3.51 13.49
C ARG A 179 -16.22 4.25 12.44
N ILE A 180 -15.32 3.56 11.77
CA ILE A 180 -14.51 4.16 10.68
C ILE A 180 -15.39 4.52 9.48
N LYS A 181 -16.36 3.69 9.13
CA LYS A 181 -17.36 3.98 8.09
C LYS A 181 -18.18 5.25 8.42
N GLU A 182 -18.62 5.43 9.67
CA GLU A 182 -19.31 6.64 10.14
C GLU A 182 -18.44 7.90 10.01
N LEU A 183 -17.12 7.76 10.16
CA LEU A 183 -16.15 8.83 9.94
C LEU A 183 -15.84 9.05 8.44
N GLY A 184 -16.47 8.30 7.55
CA GLY A 184 -16.17 8.33 6.13
C GLY A 184 -14.85 7.64 5.76
N GLY A 185 -14.25 6.88 6.66
CA GLY A 185 -12.97 6.18 6.47
C GLY A 185 -13.10 4.77 5.88
N ILE A 186 -11.98 4.09 5.76
CA ILE A 186 -11.82 2.71 5.31
C ILE A 186 -11.00 1.97 6.36
N ALA A 187 -11.34 0.73 6.70
CA ALA A 187 -10.61 -0.13 7.62
C ALA A 187 -10.23 -1.46 6.93
N ALA A 188 -9.16 -1.46 6.13
CA ALA A 188 -8.78 -2.57 5.28
C ALA A 188 -8.01 -3.66 6.04
N PRO A 189 -8.41 -4.94 5.97
CA PRO A 189 -7.64 -6.06 6.47
C PRO A 189 -6.34 -6.22 5.67
N HIS A 190 -5.27 -6.64 6.34
CA HIS A 190 -4.00 -6.98 5.71
C HIS A 190 -3.40 -8.22 6.33
N HIS A 191 -2.38 -8.82 5.70
CA HIS A 191 -1.73 -10.10 6.06
C HIS A 191 -2.70 -11.13 6.67
N ILE A 192 -3.83 -11.32 5.97
CA ILE A 192 -5.02 -12.05 6.42
C ILE A 192 -4.76 -13.52 6.80
N GLY A 193 -3.84 -14.18 6.12
CA GLY A 193 -3.42 -15.55 6.44
C GLY A 193 -2.55 -15.66 7.69
N TRP A 194 -2.13 -14.54 8.26
CA TRP A 194 -1.31 -14.50 9.48
C TRP A 194 -2.09 -13.96 10.68
N THR A 195 -2.64 -12.75 10.62
CA THR A 195 -3.34 -12.17 11.77
C THR A 195 -4.84 -12.36 11.74
N GLY A 196 -5.41 -12.70 10.60
CA GLY A 196 -6.84 -12.89 10.40
C GLY A 196 -7.53 -11.68 9.77
N CYS A 197 -8.76 -11.87 9.31
CA CYS A 197 -9.53 -10.82 8.65
C CYS A 197 -10.87 -10.47 9.31
N ASP A 198 -11.33 -11.22 10.32
CA ASP A 198 -12.68 -11.08 10.92
C ASP A 198 -13.79 -11.25 9.85
N GLU A 199 -13.86 -12.44 9.28
CA GLU A 199 -14.78 -12.77 8.19
C GLU A 199 -16.25 -12.37 8.47
N GLU A 200 -16.73 -12.67 9.69
CA GLU A 200 -18.12 -12.35 10.09
C GLU A 200 -18.36 -10.84 10.25
N GLY A 201 -17.31 -10.07 10.46
CA GLY A 201 -17.34 -8.63 10.59
C GLY A 201 -17.16 -7.87 9.29
N HIS A 202 -16.99 -8.57 8.16
CA HIS A 202 -16.76 -7.92 6.87
C HIS A 202 -17.95 -7.05 6.43
N ASP A 203 -17.68 -5.79 6.08
CA ASP A 203 -18.59 -4.83 5.50
C ASP A 203 -17.94 -4.25 4.22
N PRO A 204 -18.47 -4.53 3.01
CA PRO A 204 -17.84 -4.11 1.76
C PRO A 204 -17.78 -2.59 1.56
N GLU A 205 -18.57 -1.80 2.28
CA GLU A 205 -18.48 -0.33 2.23
C GLU A 205 -17.38 0.21 3.17
N GLY A 206 -17.23 -0.40 4.35
CA GLY A 206 -16.18 -0.06 5.31
C GLY A 206 -14.84 -0.71 5.00
N GLN A 207 -14.85 -1.79 4.24
CA GLN A 207 -13.69 -2.60 3.83
C GLN A 207 -13.72 -2.88 2.33
N PRO A 208 -13.68 -1.84 1.48
CA PRO A 208 -13.84 -2.00 0.03
C PRO A 208 -12.71 -2.77 -0.63
N PHE A 209 -11.56 -2.89 0.00
CA PHE A 209 -10.41 -3.65 -0.49
C PHE A 209 -9.67 -4.36 0.65
N TRP A 210 -8.91 -5.40 0.30
CA TRP A 210 -8.04 -6.14 1.18
C TRP A 210 -6.63 -6.16 0.61
N GLU A 211 -5.62 -6.10 1.47
CA GLU A 211 -4.24 -6.31 1.06
C GLU A 211 -4.01 -7.81 0.82
N ILE A 212 -3.55 -8.14 -0.40
CA ILE A 212 -3.26 -9.52 -0.77
C ILE A 212 -1.76 -9.81 -0.91
N VAL A 213 -0.89 -8.79 -0.89
CA VAL A 213 0.56 -8.98 -1.01
C VAL A 213 1.32 -7.89 -0.27
N SER A 214 2.34 -8.30 0.51
CA SER A 214 3.27 -7.40 1.19
C SER A 214 4.60 -8.10 1.51
N CYS A 215 5.41 -7.55 2.41
CA CYS A 215 6.62 -8.22 2.90
C CYS A 215 6.33 -9.54 3.62
N HIS A 216 5.10 -9.75 4.04
CA HIS A 216 4.66 -10.98 4.69
C HIS A 216 4.23 -12.07 3.70
N GLY A 217 4.31 -11.81 2.41
CA GLY A 217 3.99 -12.75 1.34
C GLY A 217 2.69 -12.43 0.61
N CYS A 218 2.18 -13.39 -0.14
CA CYS A 218 0.97 -13.25 -0.92
C CYS A 218 -0.16 -14.10 -0.35
N TYR A 219 -1.31 -13.48 -0.17
CA TYR A 219 -2.53 -14.05 0.43
C TYR A 219 -3.64 -14.28 -0.61
N GLU A 220 -3.29 -14.34 -1.90
CA GLU A 220 -4.24 -14.65 -2.97
C GLU A 220 -4.84 -16.05 -2.80
N HIS A 221 -3.98 -17.07 -2.73
CA HIS A 221 -4.36 -18.48 -2.56
C HIS A 221 -3.27 -19.26 -1.83
N ALA A 222 -3.58 -20.45 -1.34
CA ALA A 222 -2.61 -21.37 -0.79
C ALA A 222 -1.57 -21.79 -1.86
N ASP A 223 -0.36 -22.13 -1.44
CA ASP A 223 0.75 -22.54 -2.31
C ASP A 223 1.18 -21.48 -3.33
N HIS A 224 0.92 -20.21 -3.06
CA HIS A 224 1.38 -19.11 -3.91
C HIS A 224 2.92 -19.06 -3.95
N PRO A 225 3.57 -18.87 -5.14
CA PRO A 225 5.03 -18.93 -5.26
C PRO A 225 5.78 -17.88 -4.44
N LEU A 226 5.18 -16.74 -4.11
CA LEU A 226 5.76 -15.76 -3.20
C LEU A 226 5.76 -16.23 -1.74
N GLY A 227 5.06 -17.32 -1.42
CA GLY A 227 4.85 -17.77 -0.05
C GLY A 227 4.00 -16.82 0.77
N MET A 228 3.72 -17.18 2.00
CA MET A 228 3.01 -16.32 2.96
C MET A 228 3.48 -16.58 4.39
N ARG A 229 3.36 -15.59 5.24
CA ARG A 229 3.47 -15.74 6.70
C ARG A 229 2.11 -16.15 7.26
N GLY A 230 2.12 -17.10 8.22
CA GLY A 230 0.90 -17.63 8.83
C GLY A 230 0.38 -18.89 8.13
N GLU A 231 -0.71 -19.43 8.64
CA GLU A 231 -1.27 -20.75 8.25
C GLU A 231 -2.81 -20.71 8.09
N HIS A 232 -3.42 -19.51 8.15
CA HIS A 232 -4.87 -19.37 8.07
C HIS A 232 -5.34 -19.40 6.60
N THR A 233 -5.08 -20.52 5.90
CA THR A 233 -5.43 -20.68 4.47
C THR A 233 -6.92 -20.57 4.18
N HIS A 234 -7.76 -20.78 5.20
CA HIS A 234 -9.21 -20.63 5.09
C HIS A 234 -9.70 -19.16 5.02
N GLN A 235 -8.78 -18.19 5.20
CA GLN A 235 -9.04 -16.76 5.13
C GLN A 235 -8.36 -16.07 3.93
N LEU A 236 -7.79 -16.84 3.00
CA LEU A 236 -7.16 -16.29 1.80
C LEU A 236 -8.19 -15.70 0.83
N ALA A 237 -7.74 -14.79 -0.02
CA ALA A 237 -8.62 -14.03 -0.89
C ALA A 237 -9.50 -14.92 -1.79
N ASP A 238 -8.94 -15.97 -2.38
CA ASP A 238 -9.70 -16.91 -3.21
C ASP A 238 -10.80 -17.64 -2.45
N VAL A 239 -10.55 -17.98 -1.18
CA VAL A 239 -11.55 -18.62 -0.31
C VAL A 239 -12.66 -17.64 0.04
N MET A 240 -12.31 -16.40 0.40
CA MET A 240 -13.29 -15.38 0.77
C MET A 240 -14.16 -14.95 -0.41
N LEU A 241 -13.58 -14.79 -1.60
CA LEU A 241 -14.32 -14.50 -2.83
C LEU A 241 -15.31 -15.63 -3.15
N LYS A 242 -14.90 -16.90 -3.02
CA LYS A 242 -15.78 -18.07 -3.21
C LYS A 242 -16.93 -18.12 -2.23
N LYS A 243 -16.75 -17.61 -1.01
CA LYS A 243 -17.82 -17.46 0.00
C LYS A 243 -18.78 -16.31 -0.30
N GLY A 244 -18.46 -15.45 -1.28
CA GLY A 244 -19.30 -14.34 -1.72
C GLY A 244 -18.93 -12.98 -1.11
N HIS A 245 -17.80 -12.89 -0.40
CA HIS A 245 -17.30 -11.59 0.04
C HIS A 245 -16.84 -10.74 -1.17
N ARG A 246 -17.11 -9.44 -1.13
CA ARG A 246 -16.82 -8.50 -2.22
C ARG A 246 -15.82 -7.47 -1.74
N PHE A 247 -14.61 -7.52 -2.30
CA PHE A 247 -13.52 -6.58 -2.01
C PHE A 247 -12.57 -6.49 -3.21
N GLY A 248 -11.93 -5.32 -3.35
CA GLY A 248 -10.84 -5.12 -4.29
C GLY A 248 -9.50 -5.61 -3.72
N PHE A 249 -8.49 -5.61 -4.55
CA PHE A 249 -7.14 -6.04 -4.19
C PHE A 249 -6.19 -4.86 -4.09
N THR A 250 -5.38 -4.85 -3.04
CA THR A 250 -4.26 -3.94 -2.87
C THR A 250 -3.01 -4.69 -2.48
N GLY A 251 -1.87 -4.11 -2.75
CA GLY A 251 -0.58 -4.49 -2.21
C GLY A 251 0.05 -3.32 -1.49
N SER A 252 0.97 -3.62 -0.60
CA SER A 252 1.77 -2.62 0.11
C SER A 252 3.10 -3.22 0.51
N THR A 253 4.00 -2.45 1.09
CA THR A 253 5.24 -3.06 1.57
C THR A 253 5.12 -3.61 2.97
N ASP A 254 4.30 -3.04 3.82
CA ASP A 254 4.30 -3.29 5.27
C ASP A 254 5.72 -3.18 5.85
N SER A 255 6.48 -2.20 5.29
CA SER A 255 7.89 -2.10 5.58
C SER A 255 8.15 -1.41 6.91
N HIS A 256 8.94 -2.06 7.74
CA HIS A 256 9.48 -1.51 8.97
C HIS A 256 10.92 -1.00 8.79
N GLY A 257 11.44 -1.00 7.53
CA GLY A 257 12.83 -0.67 7.24
C GLY A 257 13.85 -1.69 7.74
N LEU A 258 13.39 -2.83 8.24
CA LEU A 258 14.16 -3.96 8.74
C LEU A 258 13.87 -5.20 7.89
N LEU A 259 14.75 -6.20 7.97
CA LEU A 259 14.63 -7.45 7.22
C LEU A 259 13.69 -8.47 7.93
N TRP A 260 12.48 -8.05 8.26
CA TRP A 260 11.45 -8.92 8.86
C TRP A 260 10.58 -9.66 7.85
N HIS A 261 11.02 -9.67 6.59
CA HIS A 261 10.25 -10.20 5.48
C HIS A 261 10.13 -11.71 5.53
N HIS A 262 9.09 -12.24 4.91
CA HIS A 262 8.79 -13.66 4.86
C HIS A 262 8.92 -14.21 3.44
N GLY A 263 9.22 -15.51 3.30
CA GLY A 263 9.29 -16.17 1.99
C GLY A 263 10.26 -15.50 1.02
N GLU A 264 9.83 -15.32 -0.21
CA GLU A 264 10.60 -14.68 -1.29
C GLU A 264 10.83 -13.18 -1.05
N ALA A 265 9.97 -12.51 -0.27
CA ALA A 265 10.14 -11.11 0.10
C ALA A 265 11.46 -10.83 0.84
N ARG A 266 12.05 -11.84 1.50
CA ARG A 266 13.37 -11.73 2.16
C ARG A 266 14.51 -11.40 1.18
N LYS A 267 14.33 -11.68 -0.09
CA LYS A 267 15.33 -11.45 -1.14
C LYS A 267 15.19 -10.07 -1.78
N ARG A 268 14.14 -9.31 -1.42
CA ARG A 268 13.76 -8.05 -2.03
C ARG A 268 14.16 -6.86 -1.18
N ASP A 269 14.22 -5.69 -1.82
CA ASP A 269 14.29 -4.41 -1.11
C ASP A 269 13.04 -4.29 -0.20
N PRO A 270 13.21 -3.96 1.09
CA PRO A 270 12.10 -3.86 2.04
C PRO A 270 10.98 -2.90 1.63
N TYR A 271 11.26 -1.97 0.75
CA TYR A 271 10.28 -1.01 0.24
C TYR A 271 9.79 -1.33 -1.19
N ARG A 272 9.96 -2.58 -1.64
CA ARG A 272 9.53 -3.09 -2.96
C ARG A 272 8.97 -4.51 -2.85
N THR A 273 8.18 -4.79 -1.83
CA THR A 273 7.60 -6.11 -1.61
C THR A 273 6.13 -6.20 -1.99
N GLY A 274 5.50 -5.08 -2.21
CA GLY A 274 4.14 -4.91 -2.71
C GLY A 274 3.85 -3.45 -2.95
N LEU A 275 2.98 -3.12 -3.90
CA LEU A 275 2.47 -1.78 -4.15
C LEU A 275 0.98 -1.83 -4.43
N CYS A 276 0.30 -0.77 -4.08
CA CYS A 276 -1.06 -0.46 -4.53
C CYS A 276 -0.98 0.39 -5.80
N ALA A 277 -1.79 0.05 -6.78
CA ALA A 277 -2.04 0.92 -7.91
C ALA A 277 -3.50 1.37 -7.89
N VAL A 278 -3.75 2.61 -8.29
CA VAL A 278 -5.11 3.17 -8.43
C VAL A 278 -5.30 3.80 -9.80
N GLN A 279 -6.53 3.74 -10.31
CA GLN A 279 -6.92 4.47 -11.50
C GLN A 279 -7.76 5.68 -11.09
N ALA A 280 -7.24 6.88 -11.32
CA ALA A 280 -7.88 8.12 -10.92
C ALA A 280 -7.75 9.20 -12.02
N PRO A 281 -8.67 10.20 -12.07
CA PRO A 281 -8.60 11.26 -13.07
C PRO A 281 -7.44 12.22 -12.83
N GLU A 282 -6.97 12.33 -11.60
CA GLU A 282 -5.87 13.21 -11.18
C GLU A 282 -5.13 12.63 -10.00
N LEU A 283 -3.94 13.13 -9.72
CA LEU A 283 -3.16 12.78 -8.54
C LEU A 283 -3.43 13.77 -7.42
N SER A 284 -4.34 13.41 -6.53
CA SER A 284 -4.64 14.12 -5.29
C SER A 284 -5.06 13.12 -4.21
N ARG A 285 -4.95 13.50 -2.92
CA ARG A 285 -5.41 12.68 -1.80
C ARG A 285 -6.85 12.21 -2.00
N ASP A 286 -7.73 13.13 -2.37
CA ASP A 286 -9.16 12.84 -2.54
C ASP A 286 -9.43 11.90 -3.71
N ALA A 287 -8.73 12.07 -4.83
CA ALA A 287 -8.89 11.22 -6.00
C ALA A 287 -8.37 9.80 -5.74
N VAL A 288 -7.22 9.66 -5.06
CA VAL A 288 -6.67 8.36 -4.64
C VAL A 288 -7.62 7.68 -3.65
N PHE A 289 -8.06 8.39 -2.61
CA PHE A 289 -8.99 7.85 -1.62
C PHE A 289 -10.31 7.41 -2.25
N SER A 290 -10.86 8.20 -3.17
CA SER A 290 -12.08 7.87 -3.91
C SER A 290 -11.90 6.65 -4.82
N ALA A 291 -10.74 6.50 -5.46
CA ALA A 291 -10.44 5.33 -6.27
C ALA A 291 -10.36 4.05 -5.42
N LEU A 292 -9.70 4.11 -4.25
CA LEU A 292 -9.65 3.02 -3.28
C LEU A 292 -11.05 2.62 -2.81
N ARG A 293 -11.88 3.58 -2.43
CA ARG A 293 -13.26 3.34 -2.02
C ARG A 293 -14.10 2.67 -3.10
N ALA A 294 -13.88 3.07 -4.35
CA ALA A 294 -14.58 2.51 -5.51
C ALA A 294 -13.96 1.20 -6.04
N ARG A 295 -13.00 0.62 -5.34
CA ARG A 295 -12.25 -0.57 -5.77
C ARG A 295 -11.56 -0.42 -7.14
N ARG A 296 -11.39 0.82 -7.64
CA ARG A 296 -10.56 1.12 -8.82
C ARG A 296 -9.08 1.10 -8.45
N CYS A 297 -8.67 -0.01 -7.88
CA CYS A 297 -7.32 -0.27 -7.40
C CYS A 297 -6.91 -1.69 -7.74
N TYR A 298 -5.62 -1.96 -7.66
CA TYR A 298 -5.09 -3.30 -7.84
C TYR A 298 -3.75 -3.47 -7.13
N ALA A 299 -3.36 -4.72 -6.92
CA ALA A 299 -2.12 -5.09 -6.24
C ALA A 299 -1.00 -5.33 -7.25
N THR A 300 0.25 -5.04 -6.86
CA THR A 300 1.44 -5.57 -7.52
C THR A 300 2.43 -6.13 -6.50
N SER A 301 3.33 -6.97 -6.94
CA SER A 301 4.38 -7.55 -6.10
C SER A 301 5.56 -6.62 -5.81
N GLY A 302 5.41 -5.32 -6.06
CA GLY A 302 6.43 -4.29 -5.82
C GLY A 302 7.01 -3.66 -7.09
N VAL A 303 6.61 -4.16 -8.27
CA VAL A 303 6.93 -3.60 -9.58
C VAL A 303 5.76 -2.74 -10.10
N LYS A 304 6.03 -1.89 -11.07
CA LYS A 304 4.99 -1.05 -11.68
C LYS A 304 4.53 -1.70 -12.98
N ILE A 305 3.33 -2.24 -12.97
CA ILE A 305 2.63 -2.81 -14.13
C ILE A 305 1.37 -2.00 -14.35
N LEU A 306 1.28 -1.25 -15.45
CA LEU A 306 0.06 -0.57 -15.87
C LEU A 306 -0.95 -1.63 -16.30
N LEU A 307 -2.15 -1.62 -15.75
CA LEU A 307 -3.16 -2.65 -15.95
C LEU A 307 -4.55 -2.04 -16.05
N ASP A 308 -5.27 -2.33 -17.10
CA ASP A 308 -6.70 -2.06 -17.25
C ASP A 308 -7.44 -3.36 -17.51
N VAL A 309 -8.51 -3.59 -16.76
CA VAL A 309 -9.37 -4.79 -16.89
C VAL A 309 -10.81 -4.36 -16.94
N ARG A 310 -11.52 -4.88 -17.94
CA ARG A 310 -12.94 -4.62 -18.10
C ARG A 310 -13.70 -5.92 -18.32
N VAL A 311 -14.89 -5.98 -17.77
CA VAL A 311 -15.84 -7.08 -17.96
C VAL A 311 -17.16 -6.47 -18.40
N ASN A 312 -17.63 -6.84 -19.58
CA ASN A 312 -18.79 -6.21 -20.25
C ASN A 312 -18.67 -4.66 -20.30
N GLY A 313 -17.44 -4.16 -20.51
CA GLY A 313 -17.11 -2.74 -20.51
C GLY A 313 -16.99 -2.07 -19.15
N ALA A 314 -17.42 -2.72 -18.04
CA ALA A 314 -17.29 -2.20 -16.68
C ALA A 314 -15.85 -2.35 -16.16
N PRO A 315 -15.28 -1.34 -15.48
CA PRO A 315 -13.90 -1.40 -14.99
C PRO A 315 -13.76 -2.35 -13.80
N MET A 316 -12.51 -2.77 -13.51
CA MET A 316 -12.18 -3.51 -12.29
C MET A 316 -12.81 -2.89 -11.05
N GLY A 317 -13.21 -3.72 -10.09
CA GLY A 317 -13.87 -3.33 -8.84
C GLY A 317 -15.38 -3.10 -8.95
N SER A 318 -15.96 -3.16 -10.16
CA SER A 318 -17.39 -2.98 -10.38
C SER A 318 -18.22 -4.18 -9.94
N GLU A 319 -19.49 -3.93 -9.71
CA GLU A 319 -20.56 -4.93 -9.60
C GLU A 319 -21.49 -4.76 -10.80
N ILE A 320 -21.75 -5.84 -11.52
CA ILE A 320 -22.55 -5.82 -12.76
C ILE A 320 -23.64 -6.87 -12.73
N GLU A 321 -24.75 -6.62 -13.38
CA GLU A 321 -25.76 -7.63 -13.71
C GLU A 321 -25.45 -8.21 -15.10
N ALA A 322 -25.35 -9.52 -15.21
CA ALA A 322 -25.14 -10.17 -16.48
C ALA A 322 -25.83 -11.54 -16.54
N SER A 323 -26.36 -11.88 -17.73
CA SER A 323 -26.89 -13.19 -18.03
C SER A 323 -26.22 -13.73 -19.30
N GLY A 324 -25.33 -14.71 -19.11
CA GLY A 324 -24.57 -15.32 -20.20
C GLY A 324 -23.08 -15.04 -20.12
N PRO A 325 -22.32 -15.33 -21.19
CA PRO A 325 -20.88 -15.15 -21.21
C PRO A 325 -20.48 -13.68 -20.96
N LEU A 326 -19.37 -13.52 -20.26
CA LEU A 326 -18.78 -12.23 -19.89
C LEU A 326 -17.68 -11.89 -20.90
N GLU A 327 -17.82 -10.76 -21.59
CA GLU A 327 -16.76 -10.21 -22.43
C GLU A 327 -15.67 -9.62 -21.51
N VAL A 328 -14.43 -10.12 -21.61
CA VAL A 328 -13.31 -9.68 -20.80
C VAL A 328 -12.23 -9.06 -21.68
N GLU A 329 -11.83 -7.84 -21.34
CA GLU A 329 -10.70 -7.15 -21.93
C GLU A 329 -9.62 -6.92 -20.87
N VAL A 330 -8.38 -7.27 -21.21
CA VAL A 330 -7.22 -7.00 -20.36
C VAL A 330 -6.14 -6.34 -21.20
N GLU A 331 -5.63 -5.22 -20.75
CA GLU A 331 -4.41 -4.61 -21.29
C GLU A 331 -3.43 -4.33 -20.16
N ALA A 332 -2.17 -4.71 -20.38
CA ALA A 332 -1.09 -4.39 -19.44
C ALA A 332 0.18 -3.97 -20.17
N VAL A 333 0.95 -3.10 -19.48
CA VAL A 333 2.32 -2.70 -19.86
C VAL A 333 3.17 -2.73 -18.60
N ALA A 334 4.27 -3.47 -18.63
CA ALA A 334 5.09 -3.75 -17.46
C ALA A 334 6.51 -3.14 -17.58
N GLU A 335 7.24 -3.16 -16.48
CA GLU A 335 8.66 -2.78 -16.44
C GLU A 335 9.57 -3.85 -17.06
N GLY A 336 9.08 -5.11 -17.13
CA GLY A 336 9.79 -6.27 -17.67
C GLY A 336 8.92 -7.09 -18.62
N PRO A 337 9.49 -8.10 -19.30
CA PRO A 337 8.72 -8.96 -20.18
C PRO A 337 7.59 -9.68 -19.46
N ILE A 338 6.39 -9.65 -20.03
CA ILE A 338 5.21 -10.35 -19.52
C ILE A 338 5.23 -11.78 -20.04
N ALA A 339 5.25 -12.77 -19.13
CA ALA A 339 5.15 -14.18 -19.47
C ALA A 339 3.73 -14.56 -19.87
N ARG A 340 2.73 -14.08 -19.10
CA ARG A 340 1.33 -14.41 -19.35
C ARG A 340 0.36 -13.48 -18.59
N VAL A 341 -0.88 -13.51 -19.02
CA VAL A 341 -2.05 -13.05 -18.23
C VAL A 341 -2.97 -14.23 -17.95
N ASP A 342 -3.35 -14.39 -16.70
CA ASP A 342 -4.30 -15.41 -16.23
C ASP A 342 -5.63 -14.73 -15.91
N LEU A 343 -6.77 -15.29 -16.37
CA LEU A 343 -8.11 -14.90 -15.94
C LEU A 343 -8.59 -15.88 -14.88
N VAL A 344 -9.01 -15.36 -13.75
CA VAL A 344 -9.38 -16.12 -12.55
C VAL A 344 -10.83 -15.85 -12.16
N THR A 345 -11.56 -16.93 -11.90
CA THR A 345 -12.94 -16.95 -11.39
C THR A 345 -13.04 -17.82 -10.14
N GLU A 346 -14.24 -18.10 -9.64
CA GLU A 346 -14.47 -19.07 -8.57
C GLU A 346 -14.01 -20.49 -8.92
N ALA A 347 -13.93 -20.82 -10.18
CA ALA A 347 -13.42 -22.13 -10.65
C ALA A 347 -11.87 -22.17 -10.72
N GLY A 348 -11.20 -21.08 -10.37
CA GLY A 348 -9.75 -20.92 -10.46
C GLY A 348 -9.31 -20.24 -11.75
N THR A 349 -8.08 -20.49 -12.19
CA THR A 349 -7.59 -19.97 -13.49
C THR A 349 -8.32 -20.67 -14.63
N ILE A 350 -9.08 -19.91 -15.40
CA ILE A 350 -9.91 -20.43 -16.51
C ILE A 350 -9.13 -20.41 -17.82
N THR A 351 -8.37 -19.36 -18.06
CA THR A 351 -7.58 -19.20 -19.29
C THR A 351 -6.30 -18.43 -19.00
N SER A 352 -5.30 -18.65 -19.85
CA SER A 352 -4.05 -17.92 -19.83
C SER A 352 -3.66 -17.56 -21.25
N ALA A 353 -3.19 -16.33 -21.44
CA ALA A 353 -2.64 -15.87 -22.71
C ALA A 353 -1.18 -15.44 -22.54
N PRO A 354 -0.30 -15.70 -23.53
CA PRO A 354 1.10 -15.26 -23.47
C PRO A 354 1.21 -13.75 -23.62
N GLY A 355 2.26 -13.18 -23.02
CA GLY A 355 2.64 -11.79 -23.26
C GLY A 355 3.38 -11.61 -24.59
N GLU A 356 3.50 -10.36 -25.01
CA GLU A 356 4.28 -9.93 -26.17
C GLU A 356 5.32 -8.89 -25.72
N GLY A 357 6.49 -9.38 -25.27
CA GLY A 357 7.50 -8.52 -24.67
C GLY A 357 7.00 -7.91 -23.34
N ASP A 358 7.03 -6.60 -23.21
CA ASP A 358 6.61 -5.86 -22.01
C ASP A 358 5.11 -5.53 -21.97
N ALA A 359 4.32 -6.03 -22.93
CA ALA A 359 2.89 -5.75 -23.04
C ALA A 359 2.06 -7.03 -23.25
N VAL A 360 0.78 -6.92 -22.94
CA VAL A 360 -0.22 -7.92 -23.27
C VAL A 360 -1.57 -7.24 -23.55
N ARG A 361 -2.28 -7.73 -24.55
CA ARG A 361 -3.68 -7.44 -24.79
C ARG A 361 -4.42 -8.76 -24.93
N PHE A 362 -5.47 -8.91 -24.16
CA PHE A 362 -6.34 -10.09 -24.21
C PHE A 362 -7.79 -9.62 -24.36
N GLU A 363 -8.52 -10.30 -25.24
CA GLU A 363 -9.97 -10.18 -25.41
C GLU A 363 -10.53 -11.59 -25.47
N GLY A 364 -11.60 -11.86 -24.74
CA GLY A 364 -12.21 -13.20 -24.70
C GLY A 364 -13.51 -13.24 -23.92
N GLU A 365 -14.17 -14.39 -23.97
CA GLU A 365 -15.41 -14.64 -23.24
C GLU A 365 -15.18 -15.73 -22.19
N LEU A 366 -15.85 -15.59 -21.04
CA LEU A 366 -15.86 -16.61 -20.00
C LEU A 366 -17.14 -16.51 -19.16
N GLU A 367 -17.33 -17.48 -18.25
CA GLU A 367 -18.40 -17.49 -17.26
C GLU A 367 -17.79 -17.43 -15.85
N GLY A 368 -18.49 -16.79 -14.91
CA GLY A 368 -18.08 -16.73 -13.51
C GLY A 368 -18.90 -15.73 -12.70
N ARG A 369 -18.91 -15.90 -11.39
CA ARG A 369 -19.55 -14.97 -10.45
C ARG A 369 -18.67 -13.77 -10.14
N TYR A 370 -17.40 -13.87 -10.43
CA TYR A 370 -16.44 -12.79 -10.42
C TYR A 370 -15.31 -13.10 -11.41
N VAL A 371 -14.65 -12.05 -11.88
CA VAL A 371 -13.48 -12.17 -12.76
C VAL A 371 -12.42 -11.18 -12.30
N TYR A 372 -11.19 -11.66 -12.18
CA TYR A 372 -10.00 -10.78 -12.10
C TYR A 372 -8.88 -11.30 -12.99
N ALA A 373 -7.96 -10.41 -13.35
CA ALA A 373 -6.77 -10.75 -14.10
C ALA A 373 -5.54 -10.78 -13.19
N ARG A 374 -4.65 -11.75 -13.41
CA ARG A 374 -3.31 -11.81 -12.85
C ARG A 374 -2.30 -11.76 -13.98
N VAL A 375 -1.50 -10.71 -14.01
CA VAL A 375 -0.38 -10.53 -14.96
C VAL A 375 0.89 -11.04 -14.31
N VAL A 376 1.65 -11.88 -15.01
CA VAL A 376 2.89 -12.47 -14.53
C VAL A 376 4.02 -12.12 -15.48
N GLN A 377 5.09 -11.49 -14.99
CA GLN A 377 6.33 -11.24 -15.72
C GLN A 377 7.22 -12.51 -15.76
N GLU A 378 8.19 -12.54 -16.68
CA GLU A 378 9.15 -13.66 -16.79
C GLU A 378 10.04 -13.82 -15.56
N ASP A 379 10.31 -12.73 -14.84
CA ASP A 379 11.06 -12.72 -13.57
C ASP A 379 10.24 -13.14 -12.35
N GLY A 380 8.94 -13.43 -12.53
CA GLY A 380 8.01 -13.83 -11.49
C GLY A 380 7.33 -12.69 -10.75
N GLU A 381 7.55 -11.44 -11.15
CA GLU A 381 6.80 -10.29 -10.63
C GLU A 381 5.37 -10.29 -11.18
N MET A 382 4.42 -9.74 -10.42
CA MET A 382 2.99 -9.90 -10.72
C MET A 382 2.18 -8.65 -10.44
N ALA A 383 1.00 -8.58 -11.09
CA ALA A 383 -0.09 -7.67 -10.74
C ALA A 383 -1.42 -8.42 -10.72
N TRP A 384 -2.35 -8.00 -9.85
CA TRP A 384 -3.70 -8.60 -9.69
C TRP A 384 -4.74 -7.50 -9.72
N SER A 385 -5.61 -7.48 -10.72
CA SER A 385 -6.71 -6.53 -10.76
C SER A 385 -7.71 -6.80 -9.64
N SER A 386 -8.41 -5.76 -9.15
CA SER A 386 -9.61 -5.98 -8.35
C SER A 386 -10.66 -6.77 -9.15
N PRO A 387 -11.39 -7.69 -8.51
CA PRO A 387 -12.44 -8.44 -9.19
C PRO A 387 -13.58 -7.54 -9.69
N VAL A 388 -14.15 -7.90 -10.84
CA VAL A 388 -15.49 -7.48 -11.24
C VAL A 388 -16.45 -8.56 -10.78
N PHE A 389 -17.48 -8.18 -10.03
CA PHE A 389 -18.49 -9.08 -9.47
C PHE A 389 -19.72 -9.11 -10.36
N VAL A 390 -20.33 -10.29 -10.48
CA VAL A 390 -21.48 -10.54 -11.35
C VAL A 390 -22.65 -11.05 -10.53
N ASP A 391 -23.82 -10.39 -10.65
CA ASP A 391 -25.11 -10.73 -10.03
C ASP A 391 -26.06 -11.42 -11.01
#